data_e97c7db8fc20b814cb9987cc12ad7a00
#
_entry.id   e97c7db8fc20b814cb9987cc12ad7a00
#
_cell.length_a   1.000
_cell.length_b   1.000
_cell.length_c   1.000
_cell.angle_alpha   90.00
_cell.angle_beta   90.00
_cell.angle_gamma   90.00
#
_symmetry.space_group_name_H-M   'P 1'
#
loop_
_entity.id
_entity.type
_entity.pdbx_description
1 polymer ?
#
loop_
_entity_poly.entity_id
_entity_poly.type
_entity_poly.pdbx_seq_one_letter_code
_entity_poly.pdbx_strand_id
1 'polypeptide(L)'
;MKSGSTNLYTNPEMGERVTAYSTAHSSPLPKHITDYHAAASTRRDDSMMLSSNFQSQLHLLLANAIGAKRVLEIGVYVGYSAMLWAHATGPDGTVTGLEFSPELAQIARDAFAAQGLDNIEIIVGDGAETLPKLSATTPYDLVFLDADKTGYSNYLRILLARSQPGAAGRLLRPGALIVADNVLRRGQVADPAVTKPEFGSQADWDAHILALRKFNDECVAEARLETFMVPLWDGLSIMRLRD
;
A
#
# COMPACT_ATOMS: atom_id res chain seq x y z
N MET A 1 10.34 -31.42 -2.60
CA MET A 1 10.40 -30.35 -3.59
C MET A 1 9.57 -29.17 -3.10
N LYS A 2 10.14 -27.99 -3.05
CA LYS A 2 9.43 -26.78 -2.62
C LYS A 2 8.55 -26.18 -3.74
N SER A 3 8.79 -26.58 -4.98
CA SER A 3 8.00 -26.17 -6.14
C SER A 3 6.83 -27.11 -6.34
N GLY A 4 5.65 -26.58 -6.55
CA GLY A 4 4.42 -27.32 -6.83
C GLY A 4 3.51 -27.61 -5.64
N SER A 5 3.82 -27.11 -4.43
CA SER A 5 2.84 -27.11 -3.34
C SER A 5 1.83 -25.99 -3.61
N THR A 6 0.58 -26.37 -3.83
CA THR A 6 -0.52 -25.42 -3.99
C THR A 6 -1.03 -24.87 -2.65
N ASN A 7 -0.63 -25.47 -1.53
CA ASN A 7 -1.01 -25.04 -0.19
C ASN A 7 0.19 -24.40 0.50
N LEU A 8 0.07 -23.14 0.91
CA LEU A 8 1.06 -22.49 1.75
C LEU A 8 1.18 -23.20 3.11
N TYR A 9 0.05 -23.60 3.69
CA TYR A 9 -0.01 -24.34 4.96
C TYR A 9 -1.07 -25.44 4.89
N THR A 10 -0.95 -26.47 5.73
CA THR A 10 -1.78 -27.68 5.69
C THR A 10 -3.25 -27.45 6.07
N ASN A 11 -3.53 -26.44 6.88
CA ASN A 11 -4.87 -26.03 7.28
C ASN A 11 -4.87 -24.60 7.83
N PRO A 12 -6.05 -23.97 8.02
CA PRO A 12 -6.16 -22.60 8.54
C PRO A 12 -5.50 -22.41 9.90
N GLU A 13 -5.63 -23.35 10.82
CA GLU A 13 -5.04 -23.29 12.17
C GLU A 13 -3.50 -23.24 12.11
N MET A 14 -2.90 -24.02 11.21
CA MET A 14 -1.46 -23.95 10.97
C MET A 14 -1.06 -22.59 10.36
N GLY A 15 -1.89 -22.04 9.48
CA GLY A 15 -1.69 -20.70 8.93
C GLY A 15 -1.66 -19.61 10.01
N GLU A 16 -2.59 -19.67 10.96
CA GLU A 16 -2.63 -18.75 12.11
C GLU A 16 -1.39 -18.87 12.99
N ARG A 17 -0.98 -20.10 13.32
CA ARG A 17 0.23 -20.36 14.12
C ARG A 17 1.50 -19.86 13.41
N VAL A 18 1.62 -20.07 12.10
CA VAL A 18 2.74 -19.57 11.32
C VAL A 18 2.75 -18.06 11.27
N THR A 19 1.59 -17.42 11.10
CA THR A 19 1.47 -15.96 11.14
C THR A 19 1.91 -15.40 12.49
N ALA A 20 1.42 -15.98 13.60
CA ALA A 20 1.81 -15.57 14.95
C ALA A 20 3.32 -15.76 15.19
N TYR A 21 3.86 -16.90 14.79
CA TYR A 21 5.30 -17.19 14.90
C TYR A 21 6.12 -16.19 14.09
N SER A 22 5.73 -15.95 12.83
CA SER A 22 6.44 -15.03 11.93
C SER A 22 6.39 -13.58 12.44
N THR A 23 5.24 -13.14 12.95
CA THR A 23 5.09 -11.83 13.57
C THR A 23 6.04 -11.66 14.76
N ALA A 24 6.13 -12.67 15.63
CA ALA A 24 7.01 -12.65 16.79
C ALA A 24 8.50 -12.73 16.44
N HIS A 25 8.84 -13.26 15.25
CA HIS A 25 10.21 -13.39 14.74
C HIS A 25 10.57 -12.34 13.69
N SER A 26 9.74 -11.29 13.57
CA SER A 26 10.02 -10.10 12.77
C SER A 26 10.35 -8.91 13.68
N SER A 27 11.07 -7.93 13.16
CA SER A 27 11.41 -6.71 13.93
C SER A 27 10.14 -6.03 14.43
N PRO A 28 10.05 -5.67 15.73
CA PRO A 28 8.84 -5.07 16.27
C PRO A 28 8.59 -3.68 15.68
N LEU A 29 7.32 -3.34 15.54
CA LEU A 29 6.93 -1.97 15.21
C LEU A 29 7.11 -1.05 16.43
N PRO A 30 7.33 0.25 16.22
CA PRO A 30 7.34 1.24 17.29
C PRO A 30 6.02 1.24 18.07
N LYS A 31 6.12 1.42 19.39
CA LYS A 31 4.95 1.34 20.27
C LYS A 31 3.86 2.35 19.90
N HIS A 32 4.20 3.57 19.52
CA HIS A 32 3.21 4.58 19.14
C HIS A 32 2.40 4.18 17.91
N ILE A 33 2.99 3.44 16.95
CA ILE A 33 2.31 2.90 15.77
C ILE A 33 1.32 1.80 16.17
N THR A 34 1.76 0.84 17.00
CA THR A 34 0.89 -0.25 17.46
C THR A 34 -0.23 0.24 18.38
N ASP A 35 0.04 1.23 19.23
CA ASP A 35 -0.98 1.85 20.08
C ASP A 35 -2.05 2.58 19.24
N TYR A 36 -1.61 3.31 18.20
CA TYR A 36 -2.56 3.95 17.29
C TYR A 36 -3.42 2.93 16.54
N HIS A 37 -2.81 1.85 16.02
CA HIS A 37 -3.54 0.77 15.35
C HIS A 37 -4.60 0.17 16.28
N ALA A 38 -4.24 -0.16 17.53
CA ALA A 38 -5.16 -0.73 18.50
C ALA A 38 -6.33 0.23 18.82
N ALA A 39 -6.03 1.53 18.99
CA ALA A 39 -7.05 2.53 19.24
C ALA A 39 -7.99 2.72 18.03
N ALA A 40 -7.48 2.80 16.82
CA ALA A 40 -8.27 2.91 15.60
C ALA A 40 -9.13 1.67 15.37
N SER A 41 -8.58 0.46 15.58
CA SER A 41 -9.29 -0.81 15.45
C SER A 41 -10.48 -0.94 16.41
N THR A 42 -10.40 -0.32 17.59
CA THR A 42 -11.48 -0.38 18.59
C THR A 42 -12.57 0.68 18.34
N ARG A 43 -12.20 1.82 17.77
CA ARG A 43 -13.10 2.98 17.64
C ARG A 43 -13.89 3.01 16.34
N ARG A 44 -13.52 2.17 15.35
CA ARG A 44 -14.07 2.25 14.02
C ARG A 44 -14.67 0.92 13.57
N ASP A 45 -15.90 0.98 13.07
CA ASP A 45 -16.60 -0.18 12.51
C ASP A 45 -15.99 -0.64 11.17
N ASP A 46 -15.31 0.28 10.46
CA ASP A 46 -14.60 0.02 9.19
C ASP A 46 -13.09 -0.26 9.37
N SER A 47 -12.68 -0.62 10.59
CA SER A 47 -11.28 -0.88 10.95
C SER A 47 -10.62 -2.02 10.16
N MET A 48 -11.40 -2.83 9.44
CA MET A 48 -10.91 -3.81 8.47
C MET A 48 -10.11 -3.18 7.32
N MET A 49 -10.21 -1.86 7.12
CA MET A 49 -9.43 -1.12 6.15
C MET A 49 -7.99 -0.83 6.61
N LEU A 50 -7.67 -1.07 7.88
CA LEU A 50 -6.30 -0.91 8.38
C LEU A 50 -5.41 -2.07 7.91
N SER A 51 -4.22 -1.77 7.40
CA SER A 51 -3.19 -2.78 7.22
C SER A 51 -2.82 -3.43 8.56
N SER A 52 -2.56 -4.73 8.56
CA SER A 52 -2.18 -5.43 9.79
C SER A 52 -0.78 -5.00 10.28
N ASN A 53 -0.54 -5.11 11.59
CA ASN A 53 0.79 -4.86 12.15
C ASN A 53 1.85 -5.79 11.54
N PHE A 54 1.52 -7.04 11.21
CA PHE A 54 2.46 -7.96 10.56
C PHE A 54 2.83 -7.51 9.13
N GLN A 55 1.87 -7.04 8.35
CA GLN A 55 2.14 -6.45 7.04
C GLN A 55 2.99 -5.18 7.16
N SER A 56 2.72 -4.37 8.16
CA SER A 56 3.47 -3.14 8.45
C SER A 56 4.93 -3.40 8.83
N GLN A 57 5.26 -4.55 9.44
CA GLN A 57 6.66 -4.96 9.66
C GLN A 57 7.41 -5.14 8.32
N LEU A 58 6.75 -5.72 7.31
CA LEU A 58 7.32 -5.82 5.95
C LEU A 58 7.46 -4.45 5.30
N HIS A 59 6.44 -3.61 5.40
CA HIS A 59 6.48 -2.25 4.86
C HIS A 59 7.66 -1.45 5.41
N LEU A 60 7.85 -1.50 6.73
CA LEU A 60 8.98 -0.83 7.38
C LEU A 60 10.34 -1.38 6.90
N LEU A 61 10.45 -2.70 6.77
CA LEU A 61 11.66 -3.34 6.24
C LEU A 61 11.95 -2.89 4.81
N LEU A 62 10.96 -2.85 3.92
CA LEU A 62 11.11 -2.43 2.53
C LEU A 62 11.58 -0.96 2.44
N ALA A 63 10.95 -0.06 3.18
CA ALA A 63 11.32 1.35 3.19
C ALA A 63 12.78 1.54 3.69
N ASN A 64 13.15 0.84 4.77
CA ASN A 64 14.50 0.89 5.32
C ASN A 64 15.54 0.27 4.35
N ALA A 65 15.22 -0.83 3.68
CA ALA A 65 16.12 -1.52 2.77
C ALA A 65 16.52 -0.66 1.56
N ILE A 66 15.63 0.21 1.10
CA ILE A 66 15.92 1.15 0.00
C ILE A 66 16.37 2.54 0.47
N GLY A 67 16.44 2.76 1.79
CA GLY A 67 16.77 4.04 2.38
C GLY A 67 15.77 5.14 2.02
N ALA A 68 14.46 4.81 2.03
CA ALA A 68 13.40 5.74 1.63
C ALA A 68 13.39 7.00 2.50
N LYS A 69 13.37 8.17 1.83
CA LYS A 69 13.24 9.49 2.45
C LYS A 69 11.97 10.21 2.03
N ARG A 70 11.40 9.83 0.90
CA ARG A 70 10.18 10.43 0.36
C ARG A 70 9.20 9.34 -0.05
N VAL A 71 8.07 9.30 0.63
CA VAL A 71 7.00 8.34 0.37
C VAL A 71 5.76 9.05 -0.15
N LEU A 72 5.16 8.51 -1.19
CA LEU A 72 3.84 8.88 -1.70
C LEU A 72 2.86 7.79 -1.31
N GLU A 73 1.77 8.13 -0.66
CA GLU A 73 0.69 7.22 -0.31
C GLU A 73 -0.58 7.62 -1.05
N ILE A 74 -1.20 6.69 -1.75
CA ILE A 74 -2.46 6.88 -2.47
C ILE A 74 -3.54 6.06 -1.75
N GLY A 75 -4.40 6.76 -0.99
CA GLY A 75 -5.30 6.20 0.00
C GLY A 75 -4.68 6.21 1.40
N VAL A 76 -5.08 7.18 2.23
CA VAL A 76 -4.51 7.39 3.58
C VAL A 76 -5.41 6.84 4.67
N TYR A 77 -6.74 6.85 4.42
CA TYR A 77 -7.73 6.50 5.42
C TYR A 77 -7.55 7.34 6.70
N VAL A 78 -7.36 6.72 7.85
CA VAL A 78 -7.16 7.44 9.14
C VAL A 78 -5.67 7.63 9.50
N GLY A 79 -4.74 7.36 8.56
CA GLY A 79 -3.33 7.74 8.70
C GLY A 79 -2.40 6.72 9.37
N TYR A 80 -2.84 5.48 9.61
CA TYR A 80 -1.99 4.47 10.25
C TYR A 80 -0.72 4.17 9.42
N SER A 81 -0.88 3.87 8.14
CA SER A 81 0.23 3.62 7.23
C SER A 81 1.09 4.85 6.99
N ALA A 82 0.48 6.05 6.89
CA ALA A 82 1.23 7.31 6.78
C ALA A 82 2.16 7.55 7.99
N MET A 83 1.72 7.24 9.21
CA MET A 83 2.58 7.30 10.40
C MET A 83 3.74 6.31 10.32
N LEU A 84 3.49 5.10 9.80
CA LEU A 84 4.53 4.10 9.60
C LEU A 84 5.58 4.60 8.61
N TRP A 85 5.14 5.19 7.49
CA TRP A 85 6.03 5.78 6.49
C TRP A 85 6.83 6.95 7.05
N ALA A 86 6.22 7.82 7.85
CA ALA A 86 6.91 8.92 8.51
C ALA A 86 8.00 8.42 9.47
N HIS A 87 7.71 7.35 10.22
CA HIS A 87 8.72 6.69 11.04
C HIS A 87 9.86 6.10 10.21
N ALA A 88 9.55 5.43 9.10
CA ALA A 88 10.56 4.82 8.23
C ALA A 88 11.48 5.86 7.58
N THR A 89 10.94 6.98 7.15
CA THR A 89 11.71 8.06 6.48
C THR A 89 12.54 8.87 7.47
N GLY A 90 12.16 8.87 8.74
CA GLY A 90 12.81 9.64 9.80
C GLY A 90 12.49 11.14 9.72
N PRO A 91 13.07 11.97 10.64
CA PRO A 91 12.72 13.38 10.77
C PRO A 91 13.07 14.24 9.54
N ASP A 92 14.09 13.83 8.78
CA ASP A 92 14.48 14.53 7.54
C ASP A 92 13.75 14.05 6.29
N GLY A 93 12.86 13.06 6.45
CA GLY A 93 12.06 12.52 5.36
C GLY A 93 10.67 13.14 5.30
N THR A 94 9.92 12.84 4.25
CA THR A 94 8.56 13.36 4.04
C THR A 94 7.62 12.30 3.51
N VAL A 95 6.35 12.39 3.92
CA VAL A 95 5.25 11.59 3.40
C VAL A 95 4.23 12.51 2.77
N THR A 96 3.84 12.23 1.52
CA THR A 96 2.72 12.89 0.85
C THR A 96 1.59 11.88 0.70
N GLY A 97 0.46 12.13 1.33
CA GLY A 97 -0.74 11.30 1.25
C GLY A 97 -1.80 11.93 0.34
N LEU A 98 -2.42 11.11 -0.52
CA LEU A 98 -3.61 11.51 -1.29
C LEU A 98 -4.82 10.82 -0.67
N GLU A 99 -5.80 11.58 -0.23
CA GLU A 99 -7.01 11.06 0.43
C GLU A 99 -8.26 11.68 -0.20
N PHE A 100 -9.20 10.83 -0.60
CA PHE A 100 -10.44 11.28 -1.23
C PHE A 100 -11.37 11.97 -0.24
N SER A 101 -11.50 11.44 0.98
CA SER A 101 -12.42 11.93 2.01
C SER A 101 -11.80 13.07 2.84
N PRO A 102 -12.38 14.29 2.81
CA PRO A 102 -11.94 15.36 3.71
C PRO A 102 -12.07 15.01 5.20
N GLU A 103 -13.08 14.20 5.56
CA GLU A 103 -13.31 13.76 6.93
C GLU A 103 -12.20 12.82 7.41
N LEU A 104 -11.87 11.79 6.61
CA LEU A 104 -10.78 10.86 6.94
C LEU A 104 -9.41 11.57 6.98
N ALA A 105 -9.18 12.47 6.03
CA ALA A 105 -7.98 13.29 6.02
C ALA A 105 -7.86 14.16 7.29
N GLN A 106 -8.96 14.69 7.82
CA GLN A 106 -8.93 15.46 9.07
C GLN A 106 -8.63 14.57 10.28
N ILE A 107 -9.25 13.39 10.36
CA ILE A 107 -8.96 12.40 11.41
C ILE A 107 -7.46 12.03 11.40
N ALA A 108 -6.90 11.80 10.21
CA ALA A 108 -5.49 11.51 10.07
C ALA A 108 -4.59 12.67 10.54
N ARG A 109 -4.88 13.91 10.11
CA ARG A 109 -4.13 15.11 10.54
C ARG A 109 -4.18 15.31 12.05
N ASP A 110 -5.35 15.13 12.68
CA ASP A 110 -5.50 15.24 14.13
C ASP A 110 -4.64 14.17 14.85
N ALA A 111 -4.59 12.98 14.30
CA ALA A 111 -3.76 11.90 14.83
C ALA A 111 -2.27 12.18 14.68
N PHE A 112 -1.82 12.75 13.55
CA PHE A 112 -0.43 13.17 13.35
C PHE A 112 -0.03 14.28 14.34
N ALA A 113 -0.88 15.30 14.50
CA ALA A 113 -0.65 16.38 15.44
C ALA A 113 -0.55 15.88 16.87
N ALA A 114 -1.41 14.94 17.29
CA ALA A 114 -1.37 14.32 18.62
C ALA A 114 -0.08 13.54 18.90
N GLN A 115 0.64 13.11 17.84
CA GLN A 115 1.90 12.38 17.94
C GLN A 115 3.14 13.26 17.62
N GLY A 116 2.93 14.55 17.33
CA GLY A 116 4.02 15.46 16.98
C GLY A 116 4.69 15.13 15.63
N LEU A 117 3.94 14.55 14.68
CA LEU A 117 4.42 14.24 13.34
C LEU A 117 4.10 15.42 12.41
N ASP A 118 5.14 16.13 11.98
CA ASP A 118 5.03 17.32 11.12
C ASP A 118 5.55 17.07 9.68
N ASN A 119 6.04 15.87 9.41
CA ASN A 119 6.61 15.48 8.14
C ASN A 119 5.62 14.73 7.21
N ILE A 120 4.32 14.82 7.49
CA ILE A 120 3.24 14.21 6.69
C ILE A 120 2.32 15.30 6.16
N GLU A 121 2.20 15.39 4.84
CA GLU A 121 1.23 16.24 4.15
C GLU A 121 0.11 15.39 3.56
N ILE A 122 -1.15 15.79 3.74
CA ILE A 122 -2.30 15.17 3.04
C ILE A 122 -2.90 16.16 2.05
N ILE A 123 -3.00 15.72 0.79
CA ILE A 123 -3.71 16.40 -0.28
C ILE A 123 -5.08 15.74 -0.43
N VAL A 124 -6.13 16.51 -0.18
CA VAL A 124 -7.51 16.02 -0.27
C VAL A 124 -8.02 16.12 -1.71
N GLY A 125 -8.61 15.03 -2.19
CA GLY A 125 -9.24 14.99 -3.52
C GLY A 125 -9.11 13.63 -4.19
N ASP A 126 -9.73 13.50 -5.35
CA ASP A 126 -9.61 12.30 -6.18
C ASP A 126 -8.15 12.07 -6.57
N GLY A 127 -7.64 10.87 -6.27
CA GLY A 127 -6.27 10.48 -6.60
C GLY A 127 -5.97 10.55 -8.11
N ALA A 128 -6.96 10.28 -8.95
CA ALA A 128 -6.81 10.40 -10.41
C ALA A 128 -6.64 11.86 -10.88
N GLU A 129 -7.13 12.82 -10.09
CA GLU A 129 -6.99 14.25 -10.39
C GLU A 129 -5.80 14.91 -9.67
N THR A 130 -5.48 14.46 -8.46
CA THR A 130 -4.42 15.04 -7.62
C THR A 130 -3.04 14.53 -8.01
N LEU A 131 -2.91 13.23 -8.27
CA LEU A 131 -1.63 12.61 -8.65
C LEU A 131 -0.96 13.25 -9.90
N PRO A 132 -1.68 13.56 -10.99
CA PRO A 132 -1.08 14.25 -12.14
C PRO A 132 -0.55 15.65 -11.82
N LYS A 133 -1.10 16.32 -10.80
CA LYS A 133 -0.75 17.70 -10.43
C LYS A 133 0.40 17.77 -9.41
N LEU A 134 0.83 16.63 -8.86
CA LEU A 134 1.94 16.62 -7.91
C LEU A 134 3.19 17.22 -8.56
N SER A 135 3.83 18.15 -7.85
CA SER A 135 5.11 18.69 -8.22
C SER A 135 6.16 18.20 -7.22
N ALA A 136 7.04 17.33 -7.67
CA ALA A 136 8.13 16.84 -6.84
C ALA A 136 9.42 17.56 -7.25
N THR A 137 9.96 18.38 -6.36
CA THR A 137 11.31 18.93 -6.52
C THR A 137 12.37 17.85 -6.38
N THR A 138 12.08 16.84 -5.57
CA THR A 138 12.87 15.63 -5.38
C THR A 138 11.94 14.43 -5.61
N PRO A 139 12.34 13.42 -6.40
CA PRO A 139 11.51 12.24 -6.67
C PRO A 139 11.19 11.44 -5.41
N TYR A 140 10.06 10.73 -5.44
CA TYR A 140 9.72 9.76 -4.40
C TYR A 140 10.54 8.47 -4.52
N ASP A 141 10.84 7.88 -3.38
CA ASP A 141 11.57 6.62 -3.22
C ASP A 141 10.64 5.42 -3.19
N LEU A 142 9.43 5.63 -2.65
CA LEU A 142 8.43 4.60 -2.48
C LEU A 142 7.04 5.18 -2.71
N VAL A 143 6.19 4.40 -3.39
CA VAL A 143 4.74 4.64 -3.48
C VAL A 143 4.02 3.50 -2.78
N PHE A 144 3.09 3.81 -1.89
CA PHE A 144 2.12 2.87 -1.37
C PHE A 144 0.76 3.14 -2.01
N LEU A 145 0.20 2.14 -2.66
CA LEU A 145 -1.07 2.21 -3.39
C LEU A 145 -2.11 1.37 -2.67
N ASP A 146 -3.01 2.03 -1.95
CA ASP A 146 -4.11 1.41 -1.21
C ASP A 146 -5.40 2.24 -1.30
N ALA A 147 -5.78 2.60 -2.50
CA ALA A 147 -6.98 3.37 -2.83
C ALA A 147 -8.10 2.50 -3.45
N ASP A 148 -9.01 3.11 -4.21
CA ASP A 148 -10.02 2.43 -4.99
C ASP A 148 -9.40 1.46 -6.00
N LYS A 149 -9.85 0.22 -5.99
CA LYS A 149 -9.22 -0.86 -6.77
C LYS A 149 -9.42 -0.72 -8.28
N THR A 150 -10.48 -0.03 -8.69
CA THR A 150 -10.74 0.29 -10.11
C THR A 150 -9.79 1.34 -10.68
N GLY A 151 -9.19 2.17 -9.83
CA GLY A 151 -8.23 3.20 -10.21
C GLY A 151 -6.78 2.71 -10.39
N TYR A 152 -6.42 1.52 -9.92
CA TYR A 152 -5.02 1.06 -9.84
C TYR A 152 -4.25 1.13 -11.15
N SER A 153 -4.83 0.64 -12.26
CA SER A 153 -4.21 0.75 -13.60
C SER A 153 -3.96 2.20 -14.00
N ASN A 154 -4.89 3.10 -13.68
CA ASN A 154 -4.74 4.52 -13.99
C ASN A 154 -3.63 5.18 -13.14
N TYR A 155 -3.58 4.88 -11.84
CA TYR A 155 -2.51 5.37 -10.96
C TYR A 155 -1.14 4.90 -11.44
N LEU A 156 -0.99 3.62 -11.77
CA LEU A 156 0.27 3.09 -12.32
C LEU A 156 0.67 3.82 -13.60
N ARG A 157 -0.26 3.99 -14.55
CA ARG A 157 -0.02 4.71 -15.79
C ARG A 157 0.46 6.15 -15.55
N ILE A 158 -0.16 6.87 -14.61
CA ILE A 158 0.25 8.24 -14.26
C ILE A 158 1.64 8.25 -13.63
N LEU A 159 1.92 7.36 -12.67
CA LEU A 159 3.22 7.23 -12.03
C LEU A 159 4.33 7.00 -13.06
N LEU A 160 4.14 6.08 -13.99
CA LEU A 160 5.11 5.76 -15.04
C LEU A 160 5.27 6.90 -16.05
N ALA A 161 4.16 7.53 -16.47
CA ALA A 161 4.19 8.67 -17.40
C ALA A 161 4.93 9.87 -16.80
N ARG A 162 4.75 10.13 -15.50
CA ARG A 162 5.41 11.20 -14.75
C ARG A 162 6.84 10.85 -14.31
N SER A 163 7.31 9.64 -14.61
CA SER A 163 8.63 9.13 -14.20
C SER A 163 9.47 8.68 -15.39
N GLN A 164 9.37 9.41 -16.52
CA GLN A 164 10.13 9.04 -17.71
C GLN A 164 11.65 9.16 -17.47
N PRO A 165 12.47 8.26 -18.03
CA PRO A 165 13.92 8.31 -17.94
C PRO A 165 14.47 9.65 -18.42
N GLY A 166 15.36 10.25 -17.66
CA GLY A 166 15.98 11.52 -18.00
C GLY A 166 15.10 12.77 -17.93
N ALA A 167 13.80 12.61 -17.60
CA ALA A 167 12.91 13.76 -17.49
C ALA A 167 13.24 14.61 -16.26
N ALA A 168 13.34 15.92 -16.45
CA ALA A 168 13.41 16.86 -15.33
C ALA A 168 12.07 16.81 -14.54
N GLY A 169 12.18 16.79 -13.20
CA GLY A 169 10.99 16.74 -12.33
C GLY A 169 10.22 15.42 -12.37
N ARG A 170 10.92 14.32 -12.66
CA ARG A 170 10.31 12.98 -12.60
C ARG A 170 9.74 12.68 -11.20
N LEU A 171 8.62 11.98 -11.15
CA LEU A 171 7.91 11.75 -9.90
C LEU A 171 8.60 10.66 -9.04
N LEU A 172 9.09 9.59 -9.66
CA LEU A 172 9.77 8.48 -9.00
C LEU A 172 11.23 8.42 -9.41
N ARG A 173 12.14 8.17 -8.47
CA ARG A 173 13.54 7.93 -8.81
C ARG A 173 13.77 6.57 -9.48
N PRO A 174 14.90 6.38 -10.17
CA PRO A 174 15.35 5.03 -10.53
C PRO A 174 15.47 4.15 -9.28
N GLY A 175 14.99 2.92 -9.36
CA GLY A 175 14.99 1.99 -8.25
C GLY A 175 13.92 2.25 -7.18
N ALA A 176 12.99 3.20 -7.40
CA ALA A 176 11.85 3.40 -6.50
C ALA A 176 10.97 2.15 -6.42
N LEU A 177 10.37 1.91 -5.25
CA LEU A 177 9.39 0.86 -5.07
C LEU A 177 7.97 1.41 -5.23
N ILE A 178 7.11 0.61 -5.87
CA ILE A 178 5.66 0.77 -5.87
C ILE A 178 5.11 -0.47 -5.17
N VAL A 179 4.41 -0.28 -4.07
CA VAL A 179 3.83 -1.34 -3.25
C VAL A 179 2.31 -1.19 -3.31
N ALA A 180 1.63 -2.15 -3.95
CA ALA A 180 0.17 -2.11 -4.13
C ALA A 180 -0.51 -3.18 -3.27
N ASP A 181 -1.47 -2.75 -2.44
CA ASP A 181 -2.18 -3.63 -1.50
C ASP A 181 -3.47 -4.20 -2.09
N ASN A 182 -3.93 -5.31 -1.50
CA ASN A 182 -5.16 -6.05 -1.81
C ASN A 182 -5.26 -6.54 -3.27
N VAL A 183 -4.13 -6.84 -3.91
CA VAL A 183 -4.08 -7.22 -5.32
C VAL A 183 -4.59 -8.65 -5.60
N LEU A 184 -4.86 -9.45 -4.57
CA LEU A 184 -5.47 -10.78 -4.69
C LEU A 184 -6.93 -10.83 -4.26
N ARG A 185 -7.42 -9.83 -3.52
CA ARG A 185 -8.81 -9.69 -3.11
C ARG A 185 -9.40 -10.99 -2.58
N ARG A 186 -8.88 -11.46 -1.41
CA ARG A 186 -9.24 -12.76 -0.77
C ARG A 186 -9.01 -13.97 -1.69
N GLY A 187 -8.03 -13.87 -2.58
CA GLY A 187 -7.72 -14.91 -3.56
C GLY A 187 -8.65 -14.95 -4.76
N GLN A 188 -9.76 -14.18 -4.76
CA GLN A 188 -10.76 -14.21 -5.84
C GLN A 188 -10.24 -13.65 -7.17
N VAL A 189 -9.19 -12.84 -7.13
CA VAL A 189 -8.47 -12.39 -8.34
C VAL A 189 -7.86 -13.58 -9.08
N ALA A 190 -7.44 -14.63 -8.39
CA ALA A 190 -6.86 -15.82 -9.02
C ALA A 190 -7.93 -16.70 -9.72
N ASP A 191 -9.16 -16.70 -9.19
CA ASP A 191 -10.28 -17.46 -9.77
C ASP A 191 -11.54 -16.59 -9.87
N PRO A 192 -11.76 -15.90 -11.00
CA PRO A 192 -12.91 -15.01 -11.18
C PRO A 192 -14.24 -15.75 -11.34
N ALA A 193 -14.25 -17.08 -11.45
CA ALA A 193 -15.49 -17.85 -11.48
C ALA A 193 -16.14 -18.00 -10.09
N VAL A 194 -15.39 -17.70 -9.04
CA VAL A 194 -15.82 -17.87 -7.63
C VAL A 194 -15.79 -16.52 -6.92
N THR A 195 -16.44 -15.50 -7.49
CA THR A 195 -16.53 -14.18 -6.82
C THR A 195 -17.68 -14.16 -5.81
N LYS A 196 -17.35 -13.75 -4.58
CA LYS A 196 -18.30 -13.55 -3.51
C LYS A 196 -17.99 -12.25 -2.77
N PRO A 197 -18.89 -11.27 -2.81
CA PRO A 197 -18.64 -9.99 -2.15
C PRO A 197 -18.56 -10.15 -0.63
N GLU A 198 -17.62 -9.45 -0.02
CA GLU A 198 -17.56 -9.27 1.43
C GLU A 198 -18.36 -8.05 1.87
N PHE A 199 -18.45 -7.05 1.01
CA PHE A 199 -19.21 -5.82 1.22
C PHE A 199 -19.60 -5.24 -0.15
N GLY A 200 -20.59 -4.34 -0.15
CA GLY A 200 -21.07 -3.73 -1.38
C GLY A 200 -21.93 -4.66 -2.25
N SER A 201 -22.12 -4.30 -3.49
CA SER A 201 -22.88 -5.10 -4.44
C SER A 201 -21.98 -6.14 -5.14
N GLN A 202 -22.60 -7.22 -5.68
CA GLN A 202 -21.88 -8.19 -6.50
C GLN A 202 -21.23 -7.52 -7.72
N ALA A 203 -21.93 -6.56 -8.33
CA ALA A 203 -21.42 -5.86 -9.52
C ALA A 203 -20.17 -5.02 -9.21
N ASP A 204 -20.15 -4.30 -8.08
CA ASP A 204 -18.98 -3.54 -7.65
C ASP A 204 -17.80 -4.46 -7.33
N TRP A 205 -18.10 -5.59 -6.66
CA TRP A 205 -17.08 -6.58 -6.33
C TRP A 205 -16.45 -7.20 -7.57
N ASP A 206 -17.27 -7.59 -8.56
CA ASP A 206 -16.81 -8.14 -9.83
C ASP A 206 -15.98 -7.11 -10.62
N ALA A 207 -16.37 -5.84 -10.60
CA ALA A 207 -15.59 -4.75 -11.18
C ALA A 207 -14.21 -4.61 -10.53
N HIS A 208 -14.12 -4.71 -9.20
CA HIS A 208 -12.84 -4.71 -8.48
C HIS A 208 -11.96 -5.90 -8.89
N ILE A 209 -12.52 -7.11 -8.95
CA ILE A 209 -11.77 -8.32 -9.34
C ILE A 209 -11.22 -8.18 -10.76
N LEU A 210 -12.04 -7.74 -11.72
CA LEU A 210 -11.61 -7.55 -13.11
C LEU A 210 -10.53 -6.46 -13.22
N ALA A 211 -10.70 -5.34 -12.51
CA ALA A 211 -9.74 -4.25 -12.50
C ALA A 211 -8.38 -4.68 -11.94
N LEU A 212 -8.38 -5.44 -10.83
CA LEU A 212 -7.16 -5.94 -10.21
C LEU A 212 -6.46 -7.00 -11.09
N ARG A 213 -7.21 -7.88 -11.77
CA ARG A 213 -6.61 -8.81 -12.76
C ARG A 213 -5.88 -8.05 -13.84
N LYS A 214 -6.56 -7.05 -14.44
CA LYS A 214 -5.96 -6.19 -15.45
C LYS A 214 -4.70 -5.48 -14.92
N PHE A 215 -4.77 -4.89 -13.73
CA PHE A 215 -3.64 -4.23 -13.09
C PHE A 215 -2.46 -5.18 -12.89
N ASN A 216 -2.70 -6.40 -12.39
CA ASN A 216 -1.66 -7.40 -12.18
C ASN A 216 -0.98 -7.81 -13.50
N ASP A 217 -1.77 -7.99 -14.57
CA ASP A 217 -1.26 -8.30 -15.91
C ASP A 217 -0.41 -7.13 -16.47
N GLU A 218 -0.87 -5.88 -16.30
CA GLU A 218 -0.13 -4.68 -16.70
C GLU A 218 1.20 -4.54 -15.93
N CYS A 219 1.23 -4.83 -14.62
CA CYS A 219 2.46 -4.77 -13.82
C CYS A 219 3.54 -5.74 -14.32
N VAL A 220 3.15 -6.95 -14.73
CA VAL A 220 4.09 -7.96 -15.24
C VAL A 220 4.52 -7.65 -16.67
N ALA A 221 3.62 -7.09 -17.50
CA ALA A 221 3.90 -6.74 -18.88
C ALA A 221 4.75 -5.47 -19.05
N GLU A 222 4.79 -4.60 -18.01
CA GLU A 222 5.54 -3.35 -18.07
C GLU A 222 7.06 -3.61 -17.96
N ALA A 223 7.78 -3.39 -19.05
CA ALA A 223 9.22 -3.67 -19.14
C ALA A 223 10.09 -2.84 -18.17
N ARG A 224 9.59 -1.68 -17.73
CA ARG A 224 10.26 -0.80 -16.78
C ARG A 224 10.11 -1.26 -15.33
N LEU A 225 9.25 -2.25 -15.07
CA LEU A 225 9.03 -2.78 -13.73
C LEU A 225 9.69 -4.15 -13.54
N GLU A 226 10.18 -4.36 -12.35
CA GLU A 226 10.54 -5.66 -11.81
C GLU A 226 9.52 -5.98 -10.73
N THR A 227 8.69 -7.00 -10.95
CA THR A 227 7.48 -7.23 -10.15
C THR A 227 7.56 -8.55 -9.39
N PHE A 228 7.17 -8.54 -8.12
CA PHE A 228 6.93 -9.74 -7.32
C PHE A 228 5.64 -9.59 -6.52
N MET A 229 4.78 -10.61 -6.56
CA MET A 229 3.56 -10.67 -5.80
C MET A 229 3.71 -11.56 -4.57
N VAL A 230 3.49 -10.99 -3.39
CA VAL A 230 3.48 -11.71 -2.10
C VAL A 230 2.07 -12.25 -1.87
N PRO A 231 1.87 -13.58 -1.77
CA PRO A 231 0.54 -14.17 -1.58
C PRO A 231 0.15 -14.26 -0.10
N LEU A 232 0.39 -13.20 0.66
CA LEU A 232 0.02 -13.06 2.07
C LEU A 232 -0.97 -11.89 2.22
N TRP A 233 -1.69 -11.88 3.35
CA TRP A 233 -2.76 -10.91 3.64
C TRP A 233 -3.83 -10.95 2.55
N ASP A 234 -3.98 -9.87 1.82
CA ASP A 234 -4.90 -9.78 0.67
C ASP A 234 -4.16 -9.64 -0.67
N GLY A 235 -2.91 -10.09 -0.69
CA GLY A 235 -1.97 -9.94 -1.80
C GLY A 235 -1.29 -8.58 -1.82
N LEU A 236 0.03 -8.59 -1.88
CA LEU A 236 0.85 -7.38 -1.97
C LEU A 236 1.73 -7.46 -3.21
N SER A 237 1.54 -6.56 -4.17
CA SER A 237 2.42 -6.46 -5.34
C SER A 237 3.54 -5.47 -5.05
N ILE A 238 4.78 -5.95 -5.12
CA ILE A 238 5.99 -5.14 -4.92
C ILE A 238 6.65 -4.99 -6.30
N MET A 239 6.74 -3.76 -6.76
CA MET A 239 7.29 -3.42 -8.06
C MET A 239 8.46 -2.46 -7.87
N ARG A 240 9.57 -2.71 -8.55
CA ARG A 240 10.73 -1.82 -8.58
C ARG A 240 10.84 -1.17 -9.96
N LEU A 241 10.88 0.15 -9.99
CA LEU A 241 11.15 0.91 -11.22
C LEU A 241 12.63 0.74 -11.59
N ARG A 242 12.92 0.25 -12.80
CA ARG A 242 14.31 -0.07 -13.23
C ARG A 242 15.13 1.14 -13.61
N ASP A 243 14.48 2.17 -14.16
CA ASP A 243 15.11 3.35 -14.77
C ASP A 243 14.82 4.67 -14.05
#